data_27fa378de78a240c9370a0bfffa93da8
#
_entry.id   27fa378de78a240c9370a0bfffa93da8
#
_cell.length_a   1.000
_cell.length_b   1.000
_cell.length_c   1.000
_cell.angle_alpha   90.00
_cell.angle_beta   90.00
_cell.angle_gamma   90.00
#
_symmetry.space_group_name_H-M   'P 1'
#
loop_
_entity.id
_entity.type
_entity.pdbx_description
1 polymer ?
#
loop_
_entity_poly.entity_id
_entity_poly.type
_entity_poly.pdbx_seq_one_letter_code
_entity_poly.pdbx_strand_id
1 'polypeptide(L)'
;MTKSKNRRFYTALVLFGLIGQIAWVVENMYFNVFIYNMFSASPADISLMVAASSIIATVTTILIGALSDRVGKRRLFISLGYILWGISILLFALVRREIIGMVFPAAVSVSAICITVTIVLDCLMTFFGSTANDAAFNAWLTDAADPKSRGAVEGINAMMPLVAILAVFGGFMSFDLKTASAWTTVFIIIGSVVLVSGVLSFFLIEEPGKARAEEGYLKTVLYSFRPATVKQNALLYTVVLAFAIFGISIQIFMPYLIIYYEVALGMTDYVLVMAPAIVLASVATAFYGKVYDRVGFLRSALPALGMLAVGYIVLTLFRATLPVFIGSLFMMTGYLSGMAVFGAMLRDHIPAGKAGAFQGIRIVGQVLIPGIIGPAIGAWVLRDAEVMIGSDGTEAFIPNASIFVAALVVALVAALAVLLCEYVGRKNKQV
;
A
#
# COMPACT_ATOMS: atom_id res chain seq x y z
N MET A 1 24.04 -19.80 -12.17
CA MET A 1 23.10 -19.52 -13.30
C MET A 1 23.89 -19.16 -14.55
N THR A 2 23.45 -19.57 -15.76
CA THR A 2 24.05 -19.11 -17.02
C THR A 2 23.77 -17.60 -17.21
N LYS A 3 24.64 -16.87 -17.93
CA LYS A 3 24.51 -15.41 -18.16
C LYS A 3 23.14 -15.00 -18.76
N SER A 4 22.56 -15.86 -19.62
CA SER A 4 21.22 -15.68 -20.20
C SER A 4 20.10 -15.82 -19.17
N LYS A 5 20.17 -16.84 -18.31
CA LYS A 5 19.18 -17.11 -17.27
C LYS A 5 19.16 -15.99 -16.21
N ASN A 6 20.32 -15.45 -15.89
CA ASN A 6 20.45 -14.34 -14.97
C ASN A 6 19.79 -13.06 -15.55
N ARG A 7 20.04 -12.74 -16.83
CA ARG A 7 19.41 -11.58 -17.51
C ARG A 7 17.89 -11.69 -17.52
N ARG A 8 17.34 -12.87 -17.85
CA ARG A 8 15.88 -13.11 -17.86
C ARG A 8 15.26 -12.93 -16.49
N PHE A 9 15.90 -13.43 -15.44
CA PHE A 9 15.45 -13.26 -14.06
C PHE A 9 15.38 -11.77 -13.65
N TYR A 10 16.45 -10.99 -13.88
CA TYR A 10 16.45 -9.56 -13.53
C TYR A 10 15.48 -8.74 -14.39
N THR A 11 15.29 -9.10 -15.66
CA THR A 11 14.24 -8.48 -16.48
C THR A 11 12.85 -8.74 -15.90
N ALA A 12 12.56 -9.96 -15.49
CA ALA A 12 11.29 -10.31 -14.86
C ALA A 12 11.12 -9.56 -13.50
N LEU A 13 12.16 -9.53 -12.67
CA LEU A 13 12.16 -8.80 -11.40
C LEU A 13 11.76 -7.34 -11.59
N VAL A 14 12.45 -6.63 -12.50
CA VAL A 14 12.20 -5.19 -12.71
C VAL A 14 10.84 -4.97 -13.37
N LEU A 15 10.51 -5.73 -14.41
CA LEU A 15 9.25 -5.55 -15.15
C LEU A 15 8.03 -5.79 -14.26
N PHE A 16 7.93 -6.97 -13.65
CA PHE A 16 6.76 -7.32 -12.83
C PHE A 16 6.73 -6.59 -11.49
N GLY A 17 7.90 -6.35 -10.89
CA GLY A 17 8.02 -5.53 -9.70
C GLY A 17 7.52 -4.11 -9.93
N LEU A 18 7.98 -3.45 -11.00
CA LEU A 18 7.59 -2.07 -11.31
C LEU A 18 6.11 -1.97 -11.72
N ILE A 19 5.65 -2.81 -12.64
CA ILE A 19 4.26 -2.75 -13.14
C ILE A 19 3.27 -3.08 -12.02
N GLY A 20 3.57 -4.08 -11.18
CA GLY A 20 2.75 -4.37 -10.02
C GLY A 20 2.68 -3.18 -9.06
N GLN A 21 3.80 -2.52 -8.78
CA GLN A 21 3.80 -1.32 -7.93
C GLN A 21 3.10 -0.12 -8.57
N ILE A 22 3.18 0.07 -9.90
CA ILE A 22 2.39 1.10 -10.60
C ILE A 22 0.89 0.86 -10.39
N ALA A 23 0.42 -0.37 -10.58
CA ALA A 23 -0.99 -0.69 -10.36
C ALA A 23 -1.43 -0.45 -8.91
N TRP A 24 -0.60 -0.84 -7.93
CA TRP A 24 -0.85 -0.57 -6.50
C TRP A 24 -0.85 0.91 -6.14
N VAL A 25 0.01 1.73 -6.74
CA VAL A 25 0.02 3.19 -6.53
C VAL A 25 -1.25 3.81 -7.08
N VAL A 26 -1.71 3.39 -8.26
CA VAL A 26 -2.95 3.88 -8.86
C VAL A 26 -4.15 3.52 -7.97
N GLU A 27 -4.24 2.28 -7.49
CA GLU A 27 -5.30 1.85 -6.56
C GLU A 27 -5.27 2.65 -5.26
N ASN A 28 -4.15 2.64 -4.56
CA ASN A 28 -4.08 3.18 -3.20
C ASN A 28 -4.18 4.70 -3.12
N MET A 29 -3.79 5.44 -4.18
CA MET A 29 -3.75 6.90 -4.15
C MET A 29 -4.80 7.54 -5.07
N TYR A 30 -5.06 6.95 -6.25
CA TYR A 30 -5.86 7.60 -7.27
C TYR A 30 -7.29 7.09 -7.39
N PHE A 31 -7.61 5.87 -6.94
CA PHE A 31 -9.00 5.40 -6.91
C PHE A 31 -9.87 6.22 -5.97
N ASN A 32 -9.30 6.69 -4.86
CA ASN A 32 -9.97 7.62 -3.95
C ASN A 32 -10.33 8.94 -4.66
N VAL A 33 -9.40 9.47 -5.49
CA VAL A 33 -9.61 10.66 -6.32
C VAL A 33 -10.65 10.38 -7.42
N PHE A 34 -10.62 9.19 -8.02
CA PHE A 34 -11.59 8.78 -9.03
C PHE A 34 -13.02 8.79 -8.50
N ILE A 35 -13.30 8.11 -7.39
CA ILE A 35 -14.67 8.07 -6.84
C ILE A 35 -15.11 9.43 -6.30
N TYR A 36 -14.17 10.22 -5.78
CA TYR A 36 -14.44 11.58 -5.32
C TYR A 36 -14.81 12.51 -6.48
N ASN A 37 -13.96 12.59 -7.53
CA ASN A 37 -14.17 13.50 -8.65
C ASN A 37 -15.35 13.10 -9.53
N MET A 38 -15.55 11.79 -9.77
CA MET A 38 -16.57 11.31 -10.72
C MET A 38 -17.94 11.12 -10.08
N PHE A 39 -18.00 10.75 -8.80
CA PHE A 39 -19.24 10.33 -8.17
C PHE A 39 -19.57 11.08 -6.88
N SER A 40 -18.73 12.03 -6.48
CA SER A 40 -18.87 12.80 -5.23
C SER A 40 -18.93 11.87 -4.00
N ALA A 41 -18.05 10.86 -3.97
CA ALA A 41 -17.97 9.90 -2.88
C ALA A 41 -17.73 10.61 -1.54
N SER A 42 -18.42 10.16 -0.50
CA SER A 42 -18.26 10.64 0.87
C SER A 42 -16.96 10.12 1.51
N PRO A 43 -16.51 10.70 2.62
CA PRO A 43 -15.39 10.15 3.39
C PRO A 43 -15.64 8.70 3.83
N ALA A 44 -16.90 8.33 4.11
CA ALA A 44 -17.28 6.97 4.48
C ALA A 44 -17.14 5.99 3.29
N ASP A 45 -17.49 6.40 2.07
CA ASP A 45 -17.33 5.57 0.87
C ASP A 45 -15.86 5.29 0.59
N ILE A 46 -14.99 6.30 0.71
CA ILE A 46 -13.53 6.15 0.56
C ILE A 46 -13.01 5.19 1.64
N SER A 47 -13.42 5.36 2.88
CA SER A 47 -13.03 4.48 3.97
C SER A 47 -13.47 3.03 3.74
N LEU A 48 -14.70 2.83 3.26
CA LEU A 48 -15.24 1.50 2.95
C LEU A 48 -14.45 0.82 1.83
N MET A 49 -14.10 1.56 0.77
CA MET A 49 -13.30 1.03 -0.34
C MET A 49 -11.93 0.55 0.14
N VAL A 50 -11.18 1.39 0.87
CA VAL A 50 -9.85 1.03 1.39
C VAL A 50 -9.92 -0.12 2.39
N ALA A 51 -10.93 -0.16 3.26
CA ALA A 51 -11.12 -1.26 4.21
C ALA A 51 -11.44 -2.59 3.49
N ALA A 52 -12.33 -2.56 2.51
CA ALA A 52 -12.70 -3.75 1.74
C ALA A 52 -11.51 -4.31 0.97
N SER A 53 -10.76 -3.48 0.25
CA SER A 53 -9.56 -3.93 -0.48
C SER A 53 -8.48 -4.46 0.47
N SER A 54 -8.28 -3.85 1.64
CA SER A 54 -7.33 -4.33 2.65
C SER A 54 -7.69 -5.71 3.20
N ILE A 55 -8.97 -5.99 3.40
CA ILE A 55 -9.48 -7.31 3.80
C ILE A 55 -9.19 -8.32 2.70
N ILE A 56 -9.59 -8.01 1.46
CA ILE A 56 -9.38 -8.87 0.30
C ILE A 56 -7.89 -9.14 0.07
N ALA A 57 -7.03 -8.10 0.10
CA ALA A 57 -5.58 -8.25 -0.04
C ALA A 57 -5.01 -9.23 0.99
N THR A 58 -5.40 -9.07 2.25
CA THR A 58 -4.89 -9.90 3.35
C THR A 58 -5.34 -11.36 3.21
N VAL A 59 -6.64 -11.58 3.01
CA VAL A 59 -7.21 -12.93 2.88
C VAL A 59 -6.64 -13.63 1.65
N THR A 60 -6.58 -12.93 0.52
CA THR A 60 -6.05 -13.47 -0.73
C THR A 60 -4.57 -13.84 -0.58
N THR A 61 -3.74 -12.96 -0.06
CA THR A 61 -2.30 -13.23 0.09
C THR A 61 -2.06 -14.46 0.97
N ILE A 62 -2.82 -14.62 2.05
CA ILE A 62 -2.71 -15.78 2.93
C ILE A 62 -3.19 -17.06 2.23
N LEU A 63 -4.36 -17.04 1.61
CA LEU A 63 -4.95 -18.24 1.01
C LEU A 63 -4.24 -18.66 -0.28
N ILE A 64 -3.98 -17.71 -1.16
CA ILE A 64 -3.33 -17.98 -2.44
C ILE A 64 -1.84 -18.27 -2.27
N GLY A 65 -1.18 -17.63 -1.29
CA GLY A 65 0.17 -18.02 -0.91
C GLY A 65 0.25 -19.51 -0.58
N ALA A 66 -0.66 -20.00 0.28
CA ALA A 66 -0.79 -21.41 0.61
C ALA A 66 -1.07 -22.30 -0.61
N LEU A 67 -1.99 -21.87 -1.45
CA LEU A 67 -2.39 -22.63 -2.63
C LEU A 67 -1.25 -22.72 -3.65
N SER A 68 -0.57 -21.61 -3.92
CA SER A 68 0.53 -21.56 -4.88
C SER A 68 1.74 -22.40 -4.43
N ASP A 69 2.00 -22.46 -3.10
CA ASP A 69 3.03 -23.35 -2.52
C ASP A 69 2.68 -24.83 -2.74
N ARG A 70 1.41 -25.20 -2.51
CA ARG A 70 0.92 -26.56 -2.66
C ARG A 70 0.91 -27.02 -4.12
N VAL A 71 0.49 -26.15 -5.04
CA VAL A 71 0.42 -26.42 -6.48
C VAL A 71 1.82 -26.45 -7.10
N GLY A 72 2.75 -25.62 -6.61
CA GLY A 72 4.13 -25.51 -7.08
C GLY A 72 4.27 -24.92 -8.49
N LYS A 73 3.26 -24.22 -9.00
CA LYS A 73 3.24 -23.60 -10.35
C LYS A 73 3.15 -22.07 -10.24
N ARG A 74 4.22 -21.43 -9.74
CA ARG A 74 4.28 -19.98 -9.53
C ARG A 74 3.94 -19.19 -10.79
N ARG A 75 4.52 -19.58 -11.95
CA ARG A 75 4.27 -18.92 -13.23
C ARG A 75 2.79 -18.83 -13.57
N LEU A 76 2.02 -19.90 -13.33
CA LEU A 76 0.59 -19.92 -13.64
C LEU A 76 -0.18 -18.86 -12.84
N PHE A 77 0.07 -18.80 -11.52
CA PHE A 77 -0.57 -17.80 -10.64
C PHE A 77 -0.18 -16.37 -11.00
N ILE A 78 1.10 -16.13 -11.33
CA ILE A 78 1.57 -14.82 -11.77
C ILE A 78 0.90 -14.47 -13.10
N SER A 79 0.98 -15.33 -14.12
CA SER A 79 0.50 -15.01 -15.46
C SER A 79 -1.00 -14.81 -15.52
N LEU A 80 -1.79 -15.75 -15.01
CA LEU A 80 -3.25 -15.60 -14.98
C LEU A 80 -3.68 -14.46 -14.06
N GLY A 81 -3.03 -14.29 -12.93
CA GLY A 81 -3.33 -13.21 -12.00
C GLY A 81 -3.10 -11.85 -12.65
N TYR A 82 -1.95 -11.57 -13.32
CA TYR A 82 -1.73 -10.30 -14.03
C TYR A 82 -2.69 -10.10 -15.20
N ILE A 83 -3.05 -11.15 -15.96
CA ILE A 83 -4.05 -11.03 -17.03
C ILE A 83 -5.41 -10.62 -16.46
N LEU A 84 -5.91 -11.32 -15.44
CA LEU A 84 -7.19 -11.04 -14.82
C LEU A 84 -7.18 -9.70 -14.08
N TRP A 85 -6.05 -9.33 -13.47
CA TRP A 85 -5.84 -8.01 -12.88
C TRP A 85 -5.96 -6.91 -13.94
N GLY A 86 -5.26 -7.05 -15.07
CA GLY A 86 -5.37 -6.09 -16.19
C GLY A 86 -6.78 -5.98 -16.75
N ILE A 87 -7.49 -7.10 -16.92
CA ILE A 87 -8.90 -7.10 -17.33
C ILE A 87 -9.78 -6.36 -16.31
N SER A 88 -9.60 -6.62 -15.00
CA SER A 88 -10.37 -5.92 -13.96
C SER A 88 -10.12 -4.41 -13.96
N ILE A 89 -8.88 -3.97 -14.20
CA ILE A 89 -8.56 -2.54 -14.36
C ILE A 89 -9.26 -1.96 -15.59
N LEU A 90 -9.28 -2.67 -16.72
CA LEU A 90 -9.98 -2.21 -17.93
C LEU A 90 -11.48 -2.03 -17.70
N LEU A 91 -12.11 -2.83 -16.83
CA LEU A 91 -13.53 -2.70 -16.51
C LEU A 91 -13.88 -1.36 -15.85
N PHE A 92 -12.95 -0.73 -15.10
CA PHE A 92 -13.20 0.60 -14.54
C PHE A 92 -13.45 1.67 -15.61
N ALA A 93 -12.95 1.50 -16.84
CA ALA A 93 -13.25 2.41 -17.94
C ALA A 93 -14.75 2.46 -18.32
N LEU A 94 -15.53 1.44 -17.91
CA LEU A 94 -16.97 1.35 -18.11
C LEU A 94 -17.77 1.94 -16.93
N VAL A 95 -17.15 2.26 -15.82
CA VAL A 95 -17.82 2.83 -14.64
C VAL A 95 -18.02 4.34 -14.86
N ARG A 96 -19.12 4.67 -15.52
CA ARG A 96 -19.54 6.04 -15.83
C ARG A 96 -21.01 6.21 -15.52
N ARG A 97 -21.42 7.42 -15.10
CA ARG A 97 -22.83 7.73 -14.80
C ARG A 97 -23.75 7.42 -15.98
N GLU A 98 -23.31 7.71 -17.21
CA GLU A 98 -24.10 7.47 -18.44
C GLU A 98 -24.34 5.96 -18.65
N ILE A 99 -23.29 5.14 -18.56
CA ILE A 99 -23.37 3.69 -18.78
C ILE A 99 -24.18 3.03 -17.66
N ILE A 100 -23.88 3.36 -16.42
CA ILE A 100 -24.60 2.80 -15.27
C ILE A 100 -26.06 3.22 -15.25
N GLY A 101 -26.37 4.49 -15.62
CA GLY A 101 -27.74 4.99 -15.74
C GLY A 101 -28.56 4.28 -16.83
N MET A 102 -27.92 3.87 -17.94
CA MET A 102 -28.58 3.04 -18.95
C MET A 102 -28.92 1.63 -18.44
N VAL A 103 -28.03 1.06 -17.64
CA VAL A 103 -28.25 -0.29 -17.07
C VAL A 103 -29.27 -0.27 -15.91
N PHE A 104 -29.30 0.83 -15.14
CA PHE A 104 -30.17 0.99 -13.97
C PHE A 104 -31.05 2.24 -14.10
N PRO A 105 -31.99 2.31 -15.05
CA PRO A 105 -32.77 3.52 -15.35
C PRO A 105 -33.73 3.93 -14.22
N ALA A 106 -34.05 3.01 -13.31
CA ALA A 106 -34.93 3.28 -12.16
C ALA A 106 -34.14 3.61 -10.88
N ALA A 107 -32.82 3.80 -10.95
CA ALA A 107 -32.01 4.06 -9.77
C ALA A 107 -32.30 5.42 -9.16
N VAL A 108 -32.50 5.47 -7.84
CA VAL A 108 -32.66 6.72 -7.07
C VAL A 108 -31.37 7.55 -7.09
N SER A 109 -30.21 6.90 -7.06
CA SER A 109 -28.90 7.54 -7.18
C SER A 109 -27.95 6.70 -8.01
N VAL A 110 -27.70 7.14 -9.23
CA VAL A 110 -26.72 6.52 -10.14
C VAL A 110 -25.31 6.61 -9.56
N SER A 111 -24.97 7.72 -8.90
CA SER A 111 -23.65 7.91 -8.26
C SER A 111 -23.39 6.86 -7.19
N ALA A 112 -24.37 6.54 -6.34
CA ALA A 112 -24.23 5.52 -5.31
C ALA A 112 -24.00 4.12 -5.91
N ILE A 113 -24.65 3.82 -7.04
CA ILE A 113 -24.40 2.56 -7.77
C ILE A 113 -22.99 2.56 -8.37
N CYS A 114 -22.54 3.68 -8.96
CA CYS A 114 -21.18 3.79 -9.48
C CYS A 114 -20.13 3.57 -8.39
N ILE A 115 -20.32 4.16 -7.21
CA ILE A 115 -19.42 3.96 -6.05
C ILE A 115 -19.43 2.47 -5.64
N THR A 116 -20.61 1.86 -5.50
CA THR A 116 -20.73 0.44 -5.13
C THR A 116 -20.05 -0.46 -6.16
N VAL A 117 -20.28 -0.24 -7.45
CA VAL A 117 -19.63 -1.00 -8.54
C VAL A 117 -18.12 -0.80 -8.50
N THR A 118 -17.65 0.43 -8.24
CA THR A 118 -16.21 0.70 -8.09
C THR A 118 -15.61 -0.11 -6.93
N ILE A 119 -16.24 -0.12 -5.76
CA ILE A 119 -15.77 -0.88 -4.58
C ILE A 119 -15.73 -2.38 -4.89
N VAL A 120 -16.75 -2.93 -5.56
CA VAL A 120 -16.78 -4.35 -5.94
C VAL A 120 -15.69 -4.68 -6.95
N LEU A 121 -15.49 -3.83 -7.97
CA LEU A 121 -14.41 -4.01 -8.94
C LEU A 121 -13.04 -3.86 -8.29
N ASP A 122 -12.87 -2.95 -7.34
CA ASP A 122 -11.65 -2.77 -6.57
C ASP A 122 -11.32 -4.03 -5.76
N CYS A 123 -12.28 -4.61 -5.07
CA CYS A 123 -12.13 -5.91 -4.40
C CYS A 123 -11.71 -7.03 -5.37
N LEU A 124 -12.31 -7.07 -6.56
CA LEU A 124 -11.96 -8.05 -7.59
C LEU A 124 -10.55 -7.83 -8.14
N MET A 125 -10.22 -6.58 -8.40
CA MET A 125 -8.90 -6.15 -8.85
C MET A 125 -7.83 -6.49 -7.80
N THR A 126 -8.06 -6.16 -6.55
CA THR A 126 -7.18 -6.47 -5.40
C THR A 126 -7.00 -7.98 -5.23
N PHE A 127 -8.06 -8.78 -5.42
CA PHE A 127 -7.96 -10.24 -5.38
C PHE A 127 -6.96 -10.77 -6.43
N PHE A 128 -7.04 -10.30 -7.67
CA PHE A 128 -6.11 -10.72 -8.73
C PHE A 128 -4.71 -10.15 -8.56
N GLY A 129 -4.59 -8.89 -8.16
CA GLY A 129 -3.32 -8.22 -7.87
C GLY A 129 -2.57 -8.89 -6.73
N SER A 130 -3.24 -9.16 -5.60
CA SER A 130 -2.64 -9.86 -4.46
C SER A 130 -2.30 -11.31 -4.79
N THR A 131 -3.10 -11.99 -5.63
CA THR A 131 -2.77 -13.33 -6.14
C THR A 131 -1.47 -13.30 -6.93
N ALA A 132 -1.35 -12.37 -7.88
CA ALA A 132 -0.24 -12.32 -8.82
C ALA A 132 1.04 -11.77 -8.18
N ASN A 133 0.93 -10.60 -7.53
CA ASN A 133 2.07 -9.81 -7.05
C ASN A 133 2.44 -10.15 -5.61
N ASP A 134 1.50 -10.04 -4.66
CA ASP A 134 1.82 -10.18 -3.25
C ASP A 134 2.10 -11.62 -2.85
N ALA A 135 1.31 -12.57 -3.36
CA ALA A 135 1.47 -13.97 -3.04
C ALA A 135 2.47 -14.67 -3.98
N ALA A 136 2.15 -14.76 -5.28
CA ALA A 136 2.91 -15.63 -6.19
C ALA A 136 4.25 -15.02 -6.63
N PHE A 137 4.31 -13.73 -6.97
CA PHE A 137 5.53 -13.10 -7.46
C PHE A 137 6.57 -12.94 -6.34
N ASN A 138 6.19 -12.49 -5.16
CA ASN A 138 7.12 -12.37 -4.03
C ASN A 138 7.66 -13.74 -3.59
N ALA A 139 6.83 -14.79 -3.64
CA ALA A 139 7.30 -16.15 -3.39
C ALA A 139 8.24 -16.64 -4.49
N TRP A 140 7.93 -16.34 -5.77
CA TRP A 140 8.82 -16.66 -6.89
C TRP A 140 10.18 -15.96 -6.78
N LEU A 141 10.22 -14.69 -6.39
CA LEU A 141 11.48 -13.96 -6.14
C LEU A 141 12.35 -14.67 -5.11
N THR A 142 11.75 -15.11 -4.01
CA THR A 142 12.45 -15.84 -2.94
C THR A 142 12.98 -17.18 -3.42
N ASP A 143 12.19 -17.90 -4.23
CA ASP A 143 12.51 -19.23 -4.71
C ASP A 143 13.53 -19.25 -5.86
N ALA A 144 13.47 -18.27 -6.76
CA ALA A 144 14.30 -18.17 -7.97
C ALA A 144 15.62 -17.42 -7.74
N ALA A 145 15.71 -16.57 -6.71
CA ALA A 145 16.93 -15.83 -6.42
C ALA A 145 18.08 -16.72 -5.96
N ASP A 146 19.27 -16.53 -6.54
CA ASP A 146 20.49 -17.14 -6.06
C ASP A 146 20.78 -16.66 -4.62
N PRO A 147 21.10 -17.56 -3.67
CA PRO A 147 21.45 -17.18 -2.30
C PRO A 147 22.49 -16.07 -2.17
N LYS A 148 23.46 -16.02 -3.11
CA LYS A 148 24.53 -14.99 -3.13
C LYS A 148 24.03 -13.63 -3.61
N SER A 149 22.92 -13.55 -4.35
CA SER A 149 22.38 -12.31 -4.92
C SER A 149 21.11 -11.82 -4.24
N ARG A 150 20.62 -12.50 -3.20
CA ARG A 150 19.37 -12.13 -2.50
C ARG A 150 19.33 -10.69 -2.03
N GLY A 151 20.42 -10.18 -1.47
CA GLY A 151 20.50 -8.78 -1.04
C GLY A 151 20.33 -7.79 -2.20
N ALA A 152 20.90 -8.08 -3.37
CA ALA A 152 20.70 -7.24 -4.56
C ALA A 152 19.26 -7.32 -5.09
N VAL A 153 18.66 -8.49 -5.09
CA VAL A 153 17.27 -8.71 -5.51
C VAL A 153 16.31 -7.94 -4.59
N GLU A 154 16.48 -8.06 -3.28
CA GLU A 154 15.68 -7.32 -2.28
C GLU A 154 15.89 -5.80 -2.42
N GLY A 155 17.13 -5.34 -2.65
CA GLY A 155 17.43 -3.93 -2.88
C GLY A 155 16.71 -3.37 -4.10
N ILE A 156 16.73 -4.09 -5.24
CA ILE A 156 16.01 -3.71 -6.45
C ILE A 156 14.49 -3.69 -6.18
N ASN A 157 13.95 -4.74 -5.58
CA ASN A 157 12.52 -4.83 -5.28
C ASN A 157 12.04 -3.70 -4.36
N ALA A 158 12.83 -3.33 -3.38
CA ALA A 158 12.52 -2.25 -2.44
C ALA A 158 12.49 -0.85 -3.10
N MET A 159 13.14 -0.67 -4.27
CA MET A 159 13.11 0.58 -5.03
C MET A 159 11.86 0.70 -5.92
N MET A 160 11.18 -0.40 -6.25
CA MET A 160 10.08 -0.42 -7.22
C MET A 160 8.90 0.48 -6.80
N PRO A 161 8.43 0.48 -5.53
CA PRO A 161 7.33 1.37 -5.11
C PRO A 161 7.67 2.85 -5.34
N LEU A 162 8.91 3.26 -5.07
CA LEU A 162 9.35 4.63 -5.25
C LEU A 162 9.33 5.05 -6.72
N VAL A 163 9.92 4.22 -7.59
CA VAL A 163 9.94 4.47 -9.04
C VAL A 163 8.51 4.49 -9.57
N ALA A 164 7.63 3.62 -9.07
CA ALA A 164 6.23 3.57 -9.44
C ALA A 164 5.47 4.85 -9.05
N ILE A 165 5.65 5.37 -7.82
CA ILE A 165 5.03 6.62 -7.38
C ILE A 165 5.44 7.78 -8.30
N LEU A 166 6.74 7.90 -8.62
CA LEU A 166 7.23 8.95 -9.50
C LEU A 166 6.69 8.80 -10.94
N ALA A 167 6.62 7.57 -11.45
CA ALA A 167 6.08 7.29 -12.78
C ALA A 167 4.59 7.62 -12.86
N VAL A 168 3.81 7.27 -11.83
CA VAL A 168 2.36 7.56 -11.77
C VAL A 168 2.13 9.05 -11.63
N PHE A 169 2.80 9.73 -10.71
CA PHE A 169 2.65 11.18 -10.51
C PHE A 169 3.04 11.94 -11.78
N GLY A 170 4.19 11.64 -12.39
CA GLY A 170 4.62 12.26 -13.64
C GLY A 170 3.68 11.96 -14.81
N GLY A 171 3.18 10.72 -14.91
CA GLY A 171 2.24 10.33 -15.95
C GLY A 171 0.87 11.02 -15.80
N PHE A 172 0.39 11.17 -14.58
CA PHE A 172 -0.94 11.73 -14.32
C PHE A 172 -1.00 13.25 -14.41
N MET A 173 0.14 13.95 -14.32
CA MET A 173 0.21 15.41 -14.53
C MET A 173 -0.37 15.87 -15.87
N SER A 174 -0.37 15.00 -16.90
CA SER A 174 -0.87 15.32 -18.24
C SER A 174 -2.39 15.13 -18.39
N PHE A 175 -3.08 14.64 -17.35
CA PHE A 175 -4.51 14.33 -17.40
C PHE A 175 -5.30 15.26 -16.49
N ASP A 176 -6.40 15.80 -17.01
CA ASP A 176 -7.42 16.46 -16.19
C ASP A 176 -8.30 15.40 -15.50
N LEU A 177 -7.91 15.03 -14.28
CA LEU A 177 -8.59 14.01 -13.47
C LEU A 177 -10.00 14.40 -13.02
N LYS A 178 -10.51 15.58 -13.40
CA LYS A 178 -11.90 15.99 -13.22
C LYS A 178 -12.81 15.51 -14.35
N THR A 179 -12.25 14.90 -15.40
CA THR A 179 -13.00 14.44 -16.57
C THR A 179 -13.08 12.92 -16.66
N ALA A 180 -14.24 12.40 -17.05
CA ALA A 180 -14.44 10.97 -17.25
C ALA A 180 -13.57 10.40 -18.39
N SER A 181 -13.26 11.21 -19.42
CA SER A 181 -12.40 10.80 -20.53
C SER A 181 -10.96 10.54 -20.09
N ALA A 182 -10.41 11.38 -19.19
CA ALA A 182 -9.08 11.16 -18.62
C ALA A 182 -9.01 9.84 -17.87
N TRP A 183 -9.97 9.58 -16.98
CA TRP A 183 -10.04 8.31 -16.25
C TRP A 183 -10.16 7.09 -17.14
N THR A 184 -11.00 7.18 -18.19
CA THR A 184 -11.09 6.10 -19.18
C THR A 184 -9.74 5.81 -19.82
N THR A 185 -9.02 6.86 -20.22
CA THR A 185 -7.69 6.73 -20.85
C THR A 185 -6.69 6.12 -19.86
N VAL A 186 -6.67 6.59 -18.61
CA VAL A 186 -5.82 6.06 -17.55
C VAL A 186 -6.07 4.56 -17.33
N PHE A 187 -7.34 4.15 -17.17
CA PHE A 187 -7.68 2.73 -16.95
C PHE A 187 -7.34 1.86 -18.16
N ILE A 188 -7.52 2.37 -19.40
CA ILE A 188 -7.12 1.65 -20.62
C ILE A 188 -5.59 1.47 -20.65
N ILE A 189 -4.81 2.52 -20.38
CA ILE A 189 -3.34 2.45 -20.40
C ILE A 189 -2.86 1.47 -19.33
N ILE A 190 -3.23 1.69 -18.07
CA ILE A 190 -2.74 0.87 -16.95
C ILE A 190 -3.22 -0.58 -17.09
N GLY A 191 -4.51 -0.79 -17.37
CA GLY A 191 -5.07 -2.13 -17.56
C GLY A 191 -4.42 -2.89 -18.71
N SER A 192 -4.15 -2.22 -19.85
CA SER A 192 -3.46 -2.84 -20.99
C SER A 192 -2.01 -3.20 -20.65
N VAL A 193 -1.28 -2.33 -19.97
CA VAL A 193 0.10 -2.60 -19.54
C VAL A 193 0.16 -3.79 -18.59
N VAL A 194 -0.74 -3.85 -17.60
CA VAL A 194 -0.82 -4.96 -16.65
C VAL A 194 -1.20 -6.26 -17.37
N LEU A 195 -2.20 -6.23 -18.27
CA LEU A 195 -2.63 -7.40 -19.05
C LEU A 195 -1.51 -7.94 -19.95
N VAL A 196 -0.85 -7.06 -20.72
CA VAL A 196 0.27 -7.43 -21.59
C VAL A 196 1.41 -8.03 -20.77
N SER A 197 1.69 -7.48 -19.60
CA SER A 197 2.68 -8.03 -18.66
C SER A 197 2.31 -9.44 -18.22
N GLY A 198 1.03 -9.70 -17.96
CA GLY A 198 0.52 -11.05 -17.68
C GLY A 198 0.82 -12.05 -18.81
N VAL A 199 0.62 -11.65 -20.06
CA VAL A 199 0.98 -12.46 -21.22
C VAL A 199 2.50 -12.67 -21.31
N LEU A 200 3.30 -11.62 -21.15
CA LEU A 200 4.76 -11.69 -21.17
C LEU A 200 5.32 -12.59 -20.06
N SER A 201 4.63 -12.69 -18.93
CA SER A 201 5.09 -13.51 -17.81
C SER A 201 5.18 -15.01 -18.16
N PHE A 202 4.35 -15.52 -19.08
CA PHE A 202 4.46 -16.91 -19.57
C PHE A 202 5.82 -17.18 -20.23
N PHE A 203 6.45 -16.16 -20.77
CA PHE A 203 7.75 -16.28 -21.46
C PHE A 203 8.92 -15.89 -20.54
N LEU A 204 8.72 -14.99 -19.58
CA LEU A 204 9.78 -14.46 -18.74
C LEU A 204 9.93 -15.18 -17.40
N ILE A 205 8.83 -15.67 -16.81
CA ILE A 205 8.86 -16.39 -15.53
C ILE A 205 9.24 -17.86 -15.75
N GLU A 206 10.30 -18.30 -15.12
CA GLU A 206 10.68 -19.72 -15.07
C GLU A 206 10.23 -20.34 -13.75
N GLU A 207 9.75 -21.59 -13.82
CA GLU A 207 9.42 -22.33 -12.59
C GLU A 207 10.72 -22.66 -11.83
N PRO A 208 10.79 -22.39 -10.53
CA PRO A 208 12.04 -22.57 -9.76
C PRO A 208 12.39 -24.03 -9.47
N GLY A 209 11.62 -25.00 -9.94
CA GLY A 209 11.92 -26.44 -9.82
C GLY A 209 12.00 -26.99 -8.39
N LYS A 210 11.45 -26.26 -7.41
CA LYS A 210 11.43 -26.69 -6.01
C LYS A 210 10.30 -27.68 -5.73
N ALA A 211 10.58 -28.61 -4.79
CA ALA A 211 9.60 -29.56 -4.29
C ALA A 211 8.39 -28.84 -3.67
N ARG A 212 7.21 -29.47 -3.85
CA ARG A 212 5.97 -29.03 -3.19
C ARG A 212 6.17 -29.03 -1.67
N ALA A 213 5.60 -28.05 -0.99
CA ALA A 213 5.60 -28.05 0.47
C ALA A 213 4.83 -29.28 0.99
N GLU A 214 5.46 -30.13 1.79
CA GLU A 214 4.85 -31.34 2.36
C GLU A 214 3.83 -31.01 3.44
N GLU A 215 4.03 -29.93 4.19
CA GLU A 215 3.08 -29.46 5.21
C GLU A 215 2.19 -28.32 4.68
N GLY A 216 0.91 -28.37 5.05
CA GLY A 216 -0.05 -27.34 4.62
C GLY A 216 0.33 -25.94 5.15
N TYR A 217 0.60 -25.01 4.24
CA TYR A 217 0.95 -23.61 4.53
C TYR A 217 -0.06 -22.92 5.49
N LEU A 218 -1.37 -23.18 5.34
CA LEU A 218 -2.38 -22.68 6.28
C LEU A 218 -2.10 -23.12 7.72
N LYS A 219 -1.65 -24.36 7.91
CA LYS A 219 -1.30 -24.88 9.24
C LYS A 219 -0.06 -24.15 9.80
N THR A 220 0.87 -23.81 8.93
CA THR A 220 2.07 -23.04 9.25
C THR A 220 1.73 -21.57 9.56
N VAL A 221 0.86 -20.92 8.78
CA VAL A 221 0.38 -19.56 9.02
C VAL A 221 -0.43 -19.48 10.32
N LEU A 222 -1.36 -20.41 10.55
CA LEU A 222 -2.14 -20.49 11.79
C LEU A 222 -1.27 -20.72 13.05
N TYR A 223 -0.06 -21.25 12.88
CA TYR A 223 0.90 -21.38 13.98
C TYR A 223 1.22 -20.03 14.62
N SER A 224 1.35 -18.97 13.84
CA SER A 224 1.64 -17.62 14.36
C SER A 224 0.49 -17.01 15.18
N PHE A 225 -0.73 -17.52 15.07
CA PHE A 225 -1.88 -17.03 15.84
C PHE A 225 -2.15 -17.82 17.13
N ARG A 226 -1.36 -18.86 17.42
CA ARG A 226 -1.53 -19.66 18.65
C ARG A 226 -1.10 -18.86 19.89
N PRO A 227 -1.90 -18.86 20.99
CA PRO A 227 -1.57 -18.14 22.22
C PRO A 227 -0.19 -18.49 22.79
N ALA A 228 0.21 -19.76 22.69
CA ALA A 228 1.54 -20.22 23.13
C ALA A 228 2.68 -19.55 22.31
N THR A 229 2.51 -19.44 20.98
CA THR A 229 3.46 -18.79 20.08
C THR A 229 3.56 -17.30 20.38
N VAL A 230 2.42 -16.65 20.67
CA VAL A 230 2.37 -15.23 21.06
C VAL A 230 3.18 -15.01 22.34
N LYS A 231 2.97 -15.82 23.37
CA LYS A 231 3.70 -15.71 24.65
C LYS A 231 5.22 -15.94 24.47
N GLN A 232 5.61 -16.92 23.65
CA GLN A 232 7.02 -17.24 23.39
C GLN A 232 7.74 -16.13 22.60
N ASN A 233 7.02 -15.37 21.79
CA ASN A 233 7.58 -14.33 20.92
C ASN A 233 6.99 -12.94 21.27
N ALA A 234 6.78 -12.64 22.53
CA ALA A 234 6.07 -11.45 23.00
C ALA A 234 6.63 -10.14 22.39
N LEU A 235 7.95 -10.01 22.26
CA LEU A 235 8.56 -8.83 21.64
C LEU A 235 8.17 -8.68 20.18
N LEU A 236 8.17 -9.77 19.39
CA LEU A 236 7.75 -9.75 18.00
C LEU A 236 6.32 -9.22 17.83
N TYR A 237 5.39 -9.72 18.67
CA TYR A 237 3.98 -9.27 18.61
C TYR A 237 3.80 -7.82 19.10
N THR A 238 4.62 -7.39 20.07
CA THR A 238 4.63 -5.98 20.49
C THR A 238 5.13 -5.08 19.34
N VAL A 239 6.14 -5.52 18.59
CA VAL A 239 6.63 -4.82 17.38
C VAL A 239 5.58 -4.80 16.30
N VAL A 240 4.87 -5.90 16.03
CA VAL A 240 3.75 -5.94 15.07
C VAL A 240 2.65 -4.97 15.48
N LEU A 241 2.30 -4.90 16.76
CA LEU A 241 1.32 -3.95 17.28
C LEU A 241 1.78 -2.50 17.10
N ALA A 242 3.02 -2.19 17.45
CA ALA A 242 3.58 -0.85 17.26
C ALA A 242 3.61 -0.45 15.77
N PHE A 243 3.93 -1.39 14.89
CA PHE A 243 3.89 -1.19 13.44
C PHE A 243 2.46 -0.97 12.92
N ALA A 244 1.49 -1.71 13.44
CA ALA A 244 0.08 -1.51 13.10
C ALA A 244 -0.39 -0.11 13.52
N ILE A 245 -0.07 0.35 14.73
CA ILE A 245 -0.42 1.69 15.22
C ILE A 245 0.24 2.78 14.35
N PHE A 246 1.52 2.60 13.99
CA PHE A 246 2.21 3.48 13.04
C PHE A 246 1.50 3.50 11.68
N GLY A 247 1.12 2.34 11.14
CA GLY A 247 0.38 2.22 9.89
C GLY A 247 -1.00 2.88 9.95
N ILE A 248 -1.72 2.77 11.08
CA ILE A 248 -2.99 3.48 11.30
C ILE A 248 -2.80 4.98 11.14
N SER A 249 -1.75 5.57 11.76
CA SER A 249 -1.44 7.00 11.64
C SER A 249 -1.30 7.45 10.18
N ILE A 250 -0.65 6.62 9.35
CA ILE A 250 -0.48 6.89 7.92
C ILE A 250 -1.82 6.77 7.17
N GLN A 251 -2.58 5.73 7.43
CA GLN A 251 -3.82 5.46 6.71
C GLN A 251 -4.98 6.39 7.10
N ILE A 252 -4.86 7.19 8.15
CA ILE A 252 -5.85 8.24 8.48
C ILE A 252 -5.91 9.31 7.39
N PHE A 253 -4.77 9.75 6.87
CA PHE A 253 -4.71 10.84 5.88
C PHE A 253 -4.46 10.36 4.45
N MET A 254 -3.79 9.23 4.26
CA MET A 254 -3.33 8.78 2.95
C MET A 254 -4.45 8.69 1.89
N PRO A 255 -5.65 8.15 2.19
CA PRO A 255 -6.73 8.09 1.21
C PRO A 255 -7.26 9.46 0.78
N TYR A 256 -7.10 10.48 1.61
CA TYR A 256 -7.62 11.84 1.39
C TYR A 256 -6.53 12.82 0.95
N LEU A 257 -5.27 12.40 0.90
CA LEU A 257 -4.11 13.29 0.74
C LEU A 257 -4.15 14.09 -0.55
N ILE A 258 -4.34 13.44 -1.70
CA ILE A 258 -4.39 14.11 -3.00
C ILE A 258 -5.58 15.08 -3.05
N ILE A 259 -6.76 14.64 -2.59
CA ILE A 259 -7.97 15.45 -2.54
C ILE A 259 -7.74 16.69 -1.65
N TYR A 260 -7.04 16.53 -0.52
CA TYR A 260 -6.68 17.66 0.35
C TYR A 260 -5.79 18.67 -0.37
N TYR A 261 -4.77 18.22 -1.12
CA TYR A 261 -3.91 19.14 -1.87
C TYR A 261 -4.67 19.86 -2.99
N GLU A 262 -5.48 19.14 -3.75
CA GLU A 262 -6.21 19.69 -4.89
C GLU A 262 -7.37 20.60 -4.46
N VAL A 263 -8.17 20.17 -3.49
CA VAL A 263 -9.43 20.82 -3.14
C VAL A 263 -9.27 21.78 -1.97
N ALA A 264 -8.69 21.32 -0.84
CA ALA A 264 -8.57 22.15 0.36
C ALA A 264 -7.46 23.21 0.23
N LEU A 265 -6.33 22.88 -0.41
CA LEU A 265 -5.23 23.81 -0.63
C LEU A 265 -5.31 24.52 -1.98
N GLY A 266 -6.17 24.11 -2.91
CA GLY A 266 -6.27 24.65 -4.25
C GLY A 266 -5.01 24.44 -5.11
N MET A 267 -4.18 23.44 -4.77
CA MET A 267 -2.91 23.14 -5.46
C MET A 267 -3.16 22.15 -6.60
N THR A 268 -3.58 22.64 -7.77
CA THR A 268 -3.76 21.80 -8.98
C THR A 268 -2.47 21.10 -9.40
N ASP A 269 -1.33 21.73 -9.17
CA ASP A 269 0.01 21.22 -9.47
C ASP A 269 0.68 20.56 -8.25
N TYR A 270 -0.10 19.90 -7.37
CA TYR A 270 0.40 19.25 -6.15
C TYR A 270 1.56 18.28 -6.41
N VAL A 271 1.66 17.71 -7.60
CA VAL A 271 2.75 16.82 -8.00
C VAL A 271 4.09 17.54 -7.92
N LEU A 272 4.16 18.85 -8.27
CA LEU A 272 5.39 19.63 -8.15
C LEU A 272 5.84 19.86 -6.71
N VAL A 273 4.94 19.70 -5.75
CA VAL A 273 5.23 19.74 -4.30
C VAL A 273 5.57 18.34 -3.78
N MET A 274 4.74 17.34 -4.12
CA MET A 274 4.85 16.00 -3.58
C MET A 274 6.00 15.18 -4.17
N ALA A 275 6.23 15.24 -5.50
CA ALA A 275 7.26 14.43 -6.12
C ALA A 275 8.68 14.78 -5.63
N PRO A 276 9.10 16.06 -5.57
CA PRO A 276 10.39 16.40 -4.97
C PRO A 276 10.48 16.01 -3.48
N ALA A 277 9.40 16.17 -2.71
CA ALA A 277 9.36 15.77 -1.31
C ALA A 277 9.59 14.25 -1.16
N ILE A 278 8.94 13.43 -1.98
CA ILE A 278 9.10 11.96 -1.98
C ILE A 278 10.52 11.56 -2.41
N VAL A 279 11.08 12.21 -3.45
CA VAL A 279 12.46 11.93 -3.89
C VAL A 279 13.47 12.21 -2.77
N LEU A 280 13.39 13.39 -2.16
CA LEU A 280 14.29 13.77 -1.06
C LEU A 280 14.10 12.87 0.17
N ALA A 281 12.86 12.56 0.52
CA ALA A 281 12.52 11.62 1.59
C ALA A 281 13.10 10.23 1.35
N SER A 282 13.08 9.76 0.11
CA SER A 282 13.60 8.45 -0.27
C SER A 282 15.12 8.39 -0.19
N VAL A 283 15.81 9.46 -0.60
CA VAL A 283 17.25 9.60 -0.42
C VAL A 283 17.59 9.57 1.08
N ALA A 284 16.89 10.36 1.88
CA ALA A 284 17.06 10.35 3.35
C ALA A 284 16.86 8.96 3.94
N THR A 285 15.82 8.25 3.52
CA THR A 285 15.50 6.90 3.99
C THR A 285 16.55 5.87 3.63
N ALA A 286 17.21 5.99 2.47
CA ALA A 286 18.31 5.10 2.07
C ALA A 286 19.50 5.18 3.05
N PHE A 287 19.75 6.35 3.63
CA PHE A 287 20.73 6.51 4.70
C PHE A 287 20.21 6.04 6.07
N TYR A 288 18.90 6.10 6.27
CA TYR A 288 18.26 5.81 7.55
C TYR A 288 18.38 4.34 7.95
N GLY A 289 18.43 3.41 7.01
CA GLY A 289 18.73 2.00 7.28
C GLY A 289 20.06 1.79 7.99
N LYS A 290 21.10 2.56 7.62
CA LYS A 290 22.40 2.53 8.30
C LYS A 290 22.33 3.11 9.72
N VAL A 291 21.39 4.01 9.98
CA VAL A 291 21.15 4.53 11.34
C VAL A 291 20.57 3.43 12.21
N TYR A 292 19.57 2.69 11.73
CA TYR A 292 19.02 1.53 12.46
C TYR A 292 20.10 0.53 12.85
N ASP A 293 20.96 0.13 11.91
CA ASP A 293 22.05 -0.83 12.15
C ASP A 293 23.04 -0.36 13.22
N ARG A 294 23.24 0.95 13.36
CA ARG A 294 24.20 1.52 14.34
C ARG A 294 23.61 1.79 15.70
N VAL A 295 22.38 2.31 15.75
CA VAL A 295 21.82 2.83 17.02
C VAL A 295 20.66 2.00 17.55
N GLY A 296 20.16 1.03 16.77
CA GLY A 296 19.07 0.12 17.14
C GLY A 296 17.69 0.76 17.00
N PHE A 297 16.66 -0.05 17.37
CA PHE A 297 15.26 0.26 17.09
C PHE A 297 14.78 1.57 17.74
N LEU A 298 14.90 1.70 19.06
CA LEU A 298 14.35 2.85 19.79
C LEU A 298 14.92 4.17 19.28
N ARG A 299 16.26 4.24 19.14
CA ARG A 299 16.97 5.47 18.73
C ARG A 299 16.79 5.81 17.25
N SER A 300 16.28 4.89 16.45
CA SER A 300 15.91 5.15 15.04
C SER A 300 14.40 5.37 14.85
N ALA A 301 13.54 4.63 15.58
CA ALA A 301 12.08 4.77 15.43
C ALA A 301 11.55 6.10 15.97
N LEU A 302 12.02 6.56 17.14
CA LEU A 302 11.53 7.82 17.73
C LEU A 302 11.84 9.05 16.87
N PRO A 303 13.05 9.27 16.30
CA PRO A 303 13.27 10.37 15.37
C PRO A 303 12.44 10.25 14.08
N ALA A 304 12.21 9.04 13.56
CA ALA A 304 11.32 8.85 12.40
C ALA A 304 9.88 9.29 12.71
N LEU A 305 9.34 8.90 13.88
CA LEU A 305 8.05 9.37 14.37
C LEU A 305 8.05 10.89 14.66
N GLY A 306 9.17 11.43 15.13
CA GLY A 306 9.36 12.88 15.34
C GLY A 306 9.29 13.66 14.02
N MET A 307 9.96 13.20 12.97
CA MET A 307 9.85 13.79 11.63
C MET A 307 8.40 13.74 11.10
N LEU A 308 7.74 12.60 11.27
CA LEU A 308 6.34 12.43 10.89
C LEU A 308 5.43 13.44 11.64
N ALA A 309 5.62 13.58 12.95
CA ALA A 309 4.86 14.52 13.79
C ALA A 309 5.09 15.98 13.37
N VAL A 310 6.34 16.37 13.08
CA VAL A 310 6.67 17.71 12.56
C VAL A 310 5.95 17.95 11.23
N GLY A 311 5.97 16.97 10.32
CA GLY A 311 5.23 17.04 9.05
C GLY A 311 3.74 17.29 9.27
N TYR A 312 3.10 16.54 10.16
CA TYR A 312 1.68 16.71 10.49
C TYR A 312 1.37 18.09 11.10
N ILE A 313 2.22 18.57 12.02
CA ILE A 313 2.05 19.89 12.64
C ILE A 313 2.14 20.98 11.56
N VAL A 314 3.14 20.93 10.69
CA VAL A 314 3.31 21.93 9.62
C VAL A 314 2.11 21.90 8.66
N LEU A 315 1.66 20.74 8.22
CA LEU A 315 0.51 20.58 7.32
C LEU A 315 -0.82 20.98 8.00
N THR A 316 -0.90 20.92 9.34
CA THR A 316 -2.05 21.41 10.09
C THR A 316 -2.10 22.94 10.14
N LEU A 317 -0.95 23.59 10.32
CA LEU A 317 -0.88 25.03 10.60
C LEU A 317 -0.76 25.90 9.35
N PHE A 318 -0.14 25.39 8.28
CA PHE A 318 0.22 26.19 7.11
C PHE A 318 -0.49 25.72 5.83
N ARG A 319 -0.74 26.71 4.94
CA ARG A 319 -1.41 26.49 3.64
C ARG A 319 -0.56 26.96 2.44
N ALA A 320 0.47 27.80 2.69
CA ALA A 320 1.35 28.30 1.64
C ALA A 320 2.24 27.20 1.08
N THR A 321 2.59 27.27 -0.21
CA THR A 321 3.28 26.21 -0.96
C THR A 321 4.59 25.77 -0.31
N LEU A 322 5.44 26.72 0.14
CA LEU A 322 6.75 26.37 0.72
C LEU A 322 6.62 25.63 2.07
N PRO A 323 5.86 26.10 3.07
CA PRO A 323 5.60 25.31 4.28
C PRO A 323 4.95 23.96 3.98
N VAL A 324 3.99 23.89 3.05
CA VAL A 324 3.36 22.62 2.66
C VAL A 324 4.39 21.66 2.08
N PHE A 325 5.32 22.13 1.23
CA PHE A 325 6.43 21.32 0.74
C PHE A 325 7.31 20.80 1.90
N ILE A 326 7.69 21.67 2.83
CA ILE A 326 8.50 21.28 4.00
C ILE A 326 7.75 20.26 4.86
N GLY A 327 6.47 20.51 5.15
CA GLY A 327 5.62 19.58 5.89
C GLY A 327 5.51 18.21 5.20
N SER A 328 5.31 18.20 3.90
CA SER A 328 5.26 16.98 3.08
C SER A 328 6.59 16.22 3.09
N LEU A 329 7.72 16.94 3.00
CA LEU A 329 9.05 16.35 3.07
C LEU A 329 9.28 15.66 4.42
N PHE A 330 8.98 16.33 5.54
CA PHE A 330 9.11 15.75 6.88
C PHE A 330 8.16 14.56 7.06
N MET A 331 6.89 14.69 6.64
CA MET A 331 5.89 13.64 6.71
C MET A 331 6.34 12.40 5.92
N MET A 332 6.77 12.57 4.66
CA MET A 332 7.20 11.46 3.81
C MET A 332 8.52 10.85 4.31
N THR A 333 9.46 11.66 4.82
CA THR A 333 10.69 11.14 5.42
C THR A 333 10.40 10.31 6.66
N GLY A 334 9.52 10.78 7.54
CA GLY A 334 9.10 10.05 8.73
C GLY A 334 8.36 8.76 8.37
N TYR A 335 7.48 8.80 7.36
CA TYR A 335 6.76 7.63 6.87
C TYR A 335 7.71 6.57 6.31
N LEU A 336 8.54 6.91 5.32
CA LEU A 336 9.42 5.96 4.66
C LEU A 336 10.50 5.41 5.61
N SER A 337 11.07 6.29 6.45
CA SER A 337 12.06 5.87 7.46
C SER A 337 11.43 4.98 8.53
N GLY A 338 10.21 5.30 8.98
CA GLY A 338 9.43 4.46 9.89
C GLY A 338 9.17 3.08 9.30
N MET A 339 8.69 3.00 8.06
CA MET A 339 8.49 1.72 7.35
C MET A 339 9.76 0.87 7.31
N ALA A 340 10.91 1.50 7.03
CA ALA A 340 12.20 0.81 7.00
C ALA A 340 12.60 0.28 8.38
N VAL A 341 12.48 1.10 9.43
CA VAL A 341 12.88 0.76 10.81
C VAL A 341 11.98 -0.32 11.41
N PHE A 342 10.65 -0.17 11.30
CA PHE A 342 9.72 -1.19 11.79
C PHE A 342 9.86 -2.50 11.01
N GLY A 343 10.05 -2.43 9.69
CA GLY A 343 10.28 -3.59 8.85
C GLY A 343 11.58 -4.32 9.18
N ALA A 344 12.67 -3.61 9.52
CA ALA A 344 13.93 -4.17 9.97
C ALA A 344 13.76 -4.86 11.32
N MET A 345 13.19 -4.16 12.31
CA MET A 345 12.94 -4.70 13.65
C MET A 345 12.08 -5.97 13.62
N LEU A 346 11.07 -5.99 12.74
CA LEU A 346 10.22 -7.17 12.56
C LEU A 346 11.04 -8.36 12.01
N ARG A 347 11.89 -8.13 10.99
CA ARG A 347 12.73 -9.18 10.40
C ARG A 347 13.74 -9.74 11.41
N ASP A 348 14.35 -8.89 12.23
CA ASP A 348 15.35 -9.28 13.22
C ASP A 348 14.78 -10.20 14.31
N HIS A 349 13.46 -10.15 14.55
CA HIS A 349 12.80 -10.92 15.61
C HIS A 349 11.97 -12.10 15.08
N ILE A 350 11.89 -12.29 13.77
CA ILE A 350 11.29 -13.52 13.21
C ILE A 350 12.23 -14.69 13.47
N PRO A 351 11.76 -15.77 14.13
CA PRO A 351 12.58 -16.95 14.38
C PRO A 351 13.14 -17.56 13.10
N ALA A 352 14.41 -17.97 13.14
CA ALA A 352 15.09 -18.57 12.00
C ALA A 352 14.30 -19.77 11.44
N GLY A 353 14.14 -19.84 10.12
CA GLY A 353 13.39 -20.90 9.45
C GLY A 353 11.87 -20.80 9.54
N LYS A 354 11.30 -19.78 10.21
CA LYS A 354 9.85 -19.60 10.39
C LYS A 354 9.28 -18.35 9.68
N ALA A 355 10.02 -17.76 8.76
CA ALA A 355 9.59 -16.54 8.05
C ALA A 355 8.21 -16.70 7.39
N GLY A 356 7.94 -17.83 6.76
CA GLY A 356 6.63 -18.13 6.15
C GLY A 356 5.49 -18.23 7.17
N ALA A 357 5.77 -18.79 8.38
CA ALA A 357 4.77 -18.91 9.44
C ALA A 357 4.33 -17.54 9.99
N PHE A 358 5.22 -16.54 9.99
CA PHE A 358 4.94 -15.20 10.50
C PHE A 358 4.48 -14.21 9.42
N GLN A 359 4.44 -14.61 8.15
CA GLN A 359 3.96 -13.75 7.06
C GLN A 359 2.51 -13.34 7.26
N GLY A 360 1.65 -14.22 7.76
CA GLY A 360 0.24 -13.92 8.03
C GLY A 360 0.07 -12.83 9.09
N ILE A 361 0.79 -12.91 10.21
CA ILE A 361 0.69 -11.87 11.25
C ILE A 361 1.31 -10.55 10.79
N ARG A 362 2.34 -10.59 9.95
CA ARG A 362 2.93 -9.41 9.34
C ARG A 362 1.90 -8.67 8.47
N ILE A 363 1.20 -9.35 7.56
CA ILE A 363 0.23 -8.69 6.68
C ILE A 363 -0.98 -8.17 7.45
N VAL A 364 -1.39 -8.87 8.52
CA VAL A 364 -2.43 -8.37 9.43
C VAL A 364 -2.00 -7.06 10.09
N GLY A 365 -0.78 -6.97 10.60
CA GLY A 365 -0.26 -5.75 11.24
C GLY A 365 0.05 -4.61 10.27
N GLN A 366 0.48 -4.90 9.05
CA GLN A 366 0.91 -3.88 8.08
C GLN A 366 -0.20 -3.40 7.14
N VAL A 367 -1.18 -4.24 6.84
CA VAL A 367 -2.21 -3.98 5.82
C VAL A 367 -3.61 -3.99 6.42
N LEU A 368 -4.02 -5.11 7.06
CA LEU A 368 -5.40 -5.28 7.50
C LEU A 368 -5.80 -4.26 8.57
N ILE A 369 -5.07 -4.21 9.67
CA ILE A 369 -5.40 -3.32 10.80
C ILE A 369 -5.31 -1.84 10.40
N PRO A 370 -4.21 -1.37 9.78
CA PRO A 370 -4.12 0.01 9.30
C PRO A 370 -5.18 0.36 8.26
N GLY A 371 -5.44 -0.52 7.29
CA GLY A 371 -6.37 -0.29 6.19
C GLY A 371 -7.84 -0.26 6.61
N ILE A 372 -8.21 -0.85 7.75
CA ILE A 372 -9.57 -0.75 8.30
C ILE A 372 -9.67 0.45 9.26
N ILE A 373 -8.77 0.55 10.23
CA ILE A 373 -8.91 1.51 11.33
C ILE A 373 -8.51 2.93 10.87
N GLY A 374 -7.44 3.07 10.09
CA GLY A 374 -6.95 4.38 9.66
C GLY A 374 -7.99 5.17 8.86
N PRO A 375 -8.50 4.63 7.72
CA PRO A 375 -9.51 5.31 6.93
C PRO A 375 -10.82 5.54 7.68
N ALA A 376 -11.21 4.66 8.61
CA ALA A 376 -12.38 4.84 9.45
C ALA A 376 -12.23 6.06 10.39
N ILE A 377 -11.05 6.25 10.99
CA ILE A 377 -10.74 7.46 11.77
C ILE A 377 -10.74 8.69 10.85
N GLY A 378 -10.13 8.60 9.65
CA GLY A 378 -10.13 9.67 8.64
C GLY A 378 -11.55 10.08 8.27
N ALA A 379 -12.43 9.12 7.96
CA ALA A 379 -13.84 9.38 7.67
C ALA A 379 -14.57 10.00 8.86
N TRP A 380 -14.30 9.54 10.07
CA TRP A 380 -14.92 10.07 11.28
C TRP A 380 -14.56 11.53 11.54
N VAL A 381 -13.31 11.93 11.37
CA VAL A 381 -12.90 13.33 11.57
C VAL A 381 -13.33 14.25 10.42
N LEU A 382 -13.66 13.70 9.26
CA LEU A 382 -14.17 14.43 8.10
C LEU A 382 -15.69 14.40 7.96
N ARG A 383 -16.43 13.76 8.88
CA ARG A 383 -17.90 13.63 8.79
C ARG A 383 -18.64 14.96 8.76
N ASP A 384 -18.11 15.97 9.46
CA ASP A 384 -18.67 17.32 9.56
C ASP A 384 -17.84 18.32 8.71
N ALA A 385 -17.11 17.84 7.70
CA ALA A 385 -16.34 18.69 6.80
C ALA A 385 -17.24 19.60 5.97
N GLU A 386 -16.74 20.77 5.60
CA GLU A 386 -17.43 21.67 4.68
C GLU A 386 -17.73 20.98 3.36
N VAL A 387 -18.84 21.37 2.74
CA VAL A 387 -19.30 20.81 1.48
C VAL A 387 -19.27 21.89 0.41
N MET A 388 -18.71 21.54 -0.75
CA MET A 388 -18.82 22.34 -1.97
C MET A 388 -19.96 21.81 -2.82
N ILE A 389 -20.73 22.71 -3.44
CA ILE A 389 -21.79 22.35 -4.39
C ILE A 389 -21.22 22.50 -5.80
N GLY A 390 -21.18 21.41 -6.54
CA GLY A 390 -20.77 21.41 -7.95
C GLY A 390 -21.78 22.12 -8.84
N SER A 391 -21.36 22.44 -10.07
CA SER A 391 -22.24 23.08 -11.07
C SER A 391 -23.43 22.21 -11.48
N ASP A 392 -23.35 20.91 -11.23
CA ASP A 392 -24.39 19.91 -11.44
C ASP A 392 -25.29 19.69 -10.21
N GLY A 393 -25.10 20.47 -9.13
CA GLY A 393 -25.84 20.36 -7.87
C GLY A 393 -25.36 19.19 -6.99
N THR A 394 -24.29 18.51 -7.33
CA THR A 394 -23.72 17.47 -6.48
C THR A 394 -22.91 18.08 -5.34
N GLU A 395 -23.05 17.47 -4.15
CA GLU A 395 -22.30 17.86 -2.95
C GLU A 395 -21.02 17.03 -2.88
N ALA A 396 -19.87 17.69 -2.67
CA ALA A 396 -18.58 17.08 -2.43
C ALA A 396 -17.93 17.65 -1.17
N PHE A 397 -17.43 16.80 -0.28
CA PHE A 397 -16.77 17.25 0.95
C PHE A 397 -15.41 17.90 0.66
N ILE A 398 -15.03 18.88 1.46
CA ILE A 398 -13.70 19.51 1.42
C ILE A 398 -12.87 18.92 2.56
N PRO A 399 -11.84 18.09 2.28
CA PRO A 399 -10.97 17.59 3.33
C PRO A 399 -10.33 18.74 4.09
N ASN A 400 -10.16 18.59 5.39
CA ASN A 400 -9.52 19.60 6.21
C ASN A 400 -8.35 19.01 7.04
N ALA A 401 -7.61 19.85 7.73
CA ALA A 401 -6.41 19.45 8.45
C ALA A 401 -6.66 18.53 9.66
N SER A 402 -7.91 18.25 10.01
CA SER A 402 -8.24 17.33 11.11
C SER A 402 -7.67 15.93 10.89
N ILE A 403 -7.47 15.52 9.62
CA ILE A 403 -6.81 14.25 9.28
C ILE A 403 -5.36 14.20 9.81
N PHE A 404 -4.62 15.31 9.73
CA PHE A 404 -3.25 15.34 10.25
C PHE A 404 -3.23 15.46 11.77
N VAL A 405 -4.21 16.14 12.39
CA VAL A 405 -4.35 16.17 13.85
C VAL A 405 -4.63 14.77 14.40
N ALA A 406 -5.57 14.04 13.81
CA ALA A 406 -5.86 12.66 14.21
C ALA A 406 -4.65 11.74 13.98
N ALA A 407 -3.98 11.88 12.83
CA ALA A 407 -2.77 11.13 12.53
C ALA A 407 -1.64 11.41 13.53
N LEU A 408 -1.47 12.67 13.97
CA LEU A 408 -0.50 13.07 15.00
C LEU A 408 -0.79 12.38 16.33
N VAL A 409 -2.05 12.38 16.79
CA VAL A 409 -2.44 11.70 18.04
C VAL A 409 -2.08 10.21 17.97
N VAL A 410 -2.38 9.54 16.86
CA VAL A 410 -2.05 8.12 16.70
C VAL A 410 -0.53 7.90 16.56
N ALA A 411 0.22 8.83 15.94
CA ALA A 411 1.69 8.77 15.90
C ALA A 411 2.32 8.87 17.30
N LEU A 412 1.74 9.67 18.20
CA LEU A 412 2.18 9.74 19.60
C LEU A 412 1.90 8.41 20.33
N VAL A 413 0.76 7.77 20.06
CA VAL A 413 0.47 6.42 20.60
C VAL A 413 1.47 5.39 20.03
N ALA A 414 1.86 5.51 18.74
CA ALA A 414 2.90 4.68 18.16
C ALA A 414 4.26 4.87 18.88
N ALA A 415 4.60 6.11 19.24
CA ALA A 415 5.83 6.38 20.02
C ALA A 415 5.79 5.71 21.40
N LEU A 416 4.65 5.72 22.09
CA LEU A 416 4.47 4.97 23.34
C LEU A 416 4.60 3.45 23.12
N ALA A 417 4.06 2.93 22.03
CA ALA A 417 4.21 1.52 21.68
C ALA A 417 5.68 1.13 21.39
N VAL A 418 6.47 2.02 20.79
CA VAL A 418 7.92 1.84 20.62
C VAL A 418 8.65 1.75 21.95
N LEU A 419 8.29 2.61 22.90
CA LEU A 419 8.84 2.53 24.29
C LEU A 419 8.46 1.20 24.98
N LEU A 420 7.24 0.72 24.76
CA LEU A 420 6.80 -0.59 25.24
C LEU A 420 7.64 -1.74 24.65
N CYS A 421 7.96 -1.67 23.34
CA CYS A 421 8.85 -2.66 22.70
C CYS A 421 10.22 -2.73 23.41
N GLU A 422 10.79 -1.58 23.74
CA GLU A 422 12.07 -1.50 24.44
C GLU A 422 11.96 -2.10 25.87
N TYR A 423 10.90 -1.80 26.60
CA TYR A 423 10.65 -2.36 27.93
C TYR A 423 10.54 -3.89 27.89
N VAL A 424 9.73 -4.43 26.97
CA VAL A 424 9.56 -5.89 26.78
C VAL A 424 10.88 -6.53 26.37
N GLY A 425 11.63 -5.88 25.45
CA GLY A 425 12.94 -6.38 25.01
C GLY A 425 13.98 -6.46 26.12
N ARG A 426 14.01 -5.48 27.02
CA ARG A 426 14.90 -5.51 28.21
C ARG A 426 14.54 -6.62 29.18
N LYS A 427 13.25 -6.82 29.43
CA LYS A 427 12.77 -7.88 30.33
C LYS A 427 13.12 -9.27 29.81
N ASN A 428 13.02 -9.50 28.48
CA ASN A 428 13.38 -10.80 27.88
C ASN A 428 14.89 -11.08 27.88
N LYS A 429 15.77 -10.09 28.09
CA LYS A 429 17.22 -10.27 28.23
C LYS A 429 17.66 -10.56 29.67
N GLN A 430 16.76 -10.37 30.63
CA GLN A 430 17.02 -10.60 32.06
C GLN A 430 16.51 -11.96 32.56
N VAL A 431 15.74 -12.66 31.72
CA VAL A 431 15.28 -14.03 31.94
C VAL A 431 16.06 -14.98 31.02
#